data_952abfe074fdcb18027147fdc97ec86f
#
_entry.id   952abfe074fdcb18027147fdc97ec86f
#
_cell.length_a   1.000
_cell.length_b   1.000
_cell.length_c   1.000
_cell.angle_alpha   90.00
_cell.angle_beta   90.00
_cell.angle_gamma   90.00
#
_symmetry.space_group_name_H-M   'P 1'
#
loop_
_entity.id
_entity.type
_entity.pdbx_description
1 polymer ?
#
loop_
_entity_poly.entity_id
_entity_poly.type
_entity_poly.pdbx_seq_one_letter_code
_entity_poly.pdbx_strand_id
1 'polypeptide(L)'
;MQDSLVNLLIILGAKLEGRRLGLADAGDPDGVVSAALFKRKYPDAAIVLAHPSSVQKGMLYRAVRWDFVADLPCPGRVRVYADHHETNTPCGEVNFHDPQAPAAALLALQALGLEGDPVARRLAELAVETDTANIVSAEAEALEASVKGAKHTEKLRLVEKLSEKGVEALKEDPALRSSQRFSVRKRRTEEFAYRLDSQQVVIAFFRRDIGLSYRYLTILLERRGARLVALVVPRGLFTYRVYLGAQRGSGYDVSILAKMLGGGGHSYAAGALVHALTPKRAWSRLLSTAKELYKLDSVKAFVVESELEVREVDV
;
A
#
# COMPACT_ATOMS: atom_id res chain seq x y z
N MET A 1 -0.30 -6.98 14.92
CA MET A 1 -0.14 -6.74 16.38
C MET A 1 1.17 -6.01 16.69
N GLN A 2 2.31 -6.47 16.18
CA GLN A 2 3.62 -5.85 16.49
C GLN A 2 3.73 -4.39 16.06
N ASP A 3 3.30 -4.04 14.85
CA ASP A 3 3.35 -2.66 14.33
C ASP A 3 2.46 -1.70 15.13
N SER A 4 1.27 -2.18 15.56
CA SER A 4 0.36 -1.36 16.39
C SER A 4 0.94 -1.07 17.77
N LEU A 5 1.70 -2.00 18.35
CA LEU A 5 2.38 -1.78 19.63
C LEU A 5 3.52 -0.76 19.48
N VAL A 6 4.33 -0.86 18.42
CA VAL A 6 5.37 0.13 18.10
C VAL A 6 4.75 1.52 17.96
N ASN A 7 3.68 1.64 17.19
CA ASN A 7 2.96 2.91 16.98
C ASN A 7 2.41 3.47 18.30
N LEU A 8 1.84 2.63 19.16
CA LEU A 8 1.36 3.06 20.48
C LEU A 8 2.49 3.62 21.34
N LEU A 9 3.65 2.96 21.38
CA LEU A 9 4.81 3.42 22.16
C LEU A 9 5.35 4.76 21.62
N ILE A 10 5.39 4.94 20.30
CA ILE A 10 5.78 6.22 19.67
C ILE A 10 4.82 7.33 20.08
N ILE A 11 3.51 7.08 20.00
CA ILE A 11 2.48 8.07 20.37
C ILE A 11 2.59 8.46 21.85
N LEU A 12 2.74 7.48 22.74
CA LEU A 12 2.85 7.75 24.17
C LEU A 12 4.12 8.54 24.49
N GLY A 13 5.27 8.13 23.94
CA GLY A 13 6.53 8.85 24.11
C GLY A 13 6.45 10.29 23.61
N ALA A 14 5.92 10.49 22.41
CA ALA A 14 5.76 11.84 21.85
C ALA A 14 4.86 12.74 22.70
N LYS A 15 3.76 12.20 23.25
CA LYS A 15 2.87 12.96 24.15
C LYS A 15 3.54 13.33 25.45
N LEU A 16 4.32 12.42 26.04
CA LEU A 16 5.05 12.70 27.27
C LEU A 16 6.14 13.77 27.07
N GLU A 17 6.77 13.79 25.92
CA GLU A 17 7.85 14.72 25.58
C GLU A 17 7.35 16.00 24.90
N GLY A 18 6.05 16.15 24.64
CA GLY A 18 5.47 17.31 23.96
C GLY A 18 5.90 17.46 22.50
N ARG A 19 6.30 16.34 21.85
CA ARG A 19 6.73 16.34 20.45
C ARG A 19 5.55 16.36 19.49
N ARG A 20 5.76 16.94 18.30
CA ARG A 20 4.80 16.88 17.19
C ARG A 20 4.62 15.45 16.71
N LEU A 21 3.41 15.13 16.27
CA LEU A 21 3.02 13.81 15.78
C LEU A 21 2.63 13.88 14.31
N GLY A 22 3.39 13.15 13.47
CA GLY A 22 3.04 12.90 12.07
C GLY A 22 2.53 11.48 11.85
N LEU A 23 1.52 11.31 11.00
CA LEU A 23 0.95 10.02 10.59
C LEU A 23 0.95 9.95 9.06
N ALA A 24 1.50 8.88 8.48
CA ALA A 24 1.51 8.68 7.04
C ALA A 24 1.36 7.20 6.66
N ASP A 25 1.06 6.94 5.37
CA ASP A 25 0.93 5.56 4.91
C ASP A 25 2.26 4.80 5.00
N ALA A 26 2.14 3.58 5.48
CA ALA A 26 3.22 2.61 5.54
C ALA A 26 3.35 1.76 4.27
N GLY A 27 2.41 1.84 3.35
CA GLY A 27 2.24 0.91 2.24
C GLY A 27 3.21 1.12 1.09
N ASP A 28 3.52 2.36 0.78
CA ASP A 28 4.28 2.75 -0.39
C ASP A 28 5.25 3.93 -0.16
N PRO A 29 6.03 4.29 -1.18
CA PRO A 29 6.97 5.40 -1.10
C PRO A 29 6.33 6.75 -0.84
N ASP A 30 5.12 7.01 -1.35
CA ASP A 30 4.48 8.31 -1.23
C ASP A 30 4.22 8.69 0.24
N GLY A 31 3.61 7.79 1.00
CA GLY A 31 3.41 7.99 2.44
C GLY A 31 4.74 8.10 3.21
N VAL A 32 5.74 7.25 2.89
CA VAL A 32 7.06 7.28 3.55
C VAL A 32 7.81 8.58 3.26
N VAL A 33 7.76 9.08 2.03
CA VAL A 33 8.34 10.37 1.66
C VAL A 33 7.61 11.53 2.34
N SER A 34 6.27 11.52 2.34
CA SER A 34 5.47 12.53 3.06
C SER A 34 5.83 12.62 4.54
N ALA A 35 6.05 11.46 5.19
CA ALA A 35 6.56 11.39 6.57
C ALA A 35 7.98 11.96 6.70
N ALA A 36 8.87 11.69 5.74
CA ALA A 36 10.23 12.21 5.72
C ALA A 36 10.27 13.73 5.54
N LEU A 37 9.37 14.29 4.72
CA LEU A 37 9.22 15.74 4.55
C LEU A 37 8.76 16.39 5.87
N PHE A 38 7.80 15.79 6.58
CA PHE A 38 7.36 16.30 7.88
C PHE A 38 8.50 16.23 8.92
N LYS A 39 9.24 15.12 8.96
CA LYS A 39 10.41 14.96 9.83
C LYS A 39 11.53 15.95 9.49
N ARG A 40 11.75 16.25 8.21
CA ARG A 40 12.73 17.24 7.74
C ARG A 40 12.36 18.65 8.18
N LYS A 41 11.07 19.02 8.12
CA LYS A 41 10.57 20.31 8.64
C LYS A 41 10.66 20.41 10.16
N TYR A 42 10.39 19.32 10.85
CA TYR A 42 10.37 19.23 12.31
C TYR A 42 11.25 18.05 12.78
N PRO A 43 12.56 18.25 12.94
CA PRO A 43 13.50 17.16 13.24
C PRO A 43 13.22 16.40 14.55
N ASP A 44 12.58 17.02 15.51
CA ASP A 44 12.15 16.43 16.77
C ASP A 44 10.79 15.68 16.68
N ALA A 45 10.05 15.82 15.58
CA ALA A 45 8.75 15.18 15.42
C ALA A 45 8.85 13.64 15.54
N ALA A 46 7.82 13.06 16.12
CA ALA A 46 7.62 11.62 16.13
C ALA A 46 6.75 11.19 14.95
N ILE A 47 7.20 10.16 14.24
CA ILE A 47 6.52 9.63 13.06
C ILE A 47 5.85 8.31 13.37
N VAL A 48 4.59 8.22 12.97
CA VAL A 48 3.79 6.99 12.99
C VAL A 48 3.47 6.61 11.56
N LEU A 49 3.74 5.37 11.20
CA LEU A 49 3.38 4.81 9.90
C LEU A 49 2.24 3.81 10.10
N ALA A 50 1.19 3.91 9.27
CA ALA A 50 0.04 3.01 9.37
C ALA A 50 -0.53 2.72 7.98
N HIS A 51 -1.24 1.60 7.85
CA HIS A 51 -1.99 1.31 6.62
C HIS A 51 -3.39 1.92 6.66
N PRO A 52 -3.98 2.31 5.51
CA PRO A 52 -5.32 2.91 5.44
C PRO A 52 -6.39 2.14 6.22
N SER A 53 -6.41 0.81 6.08
CA SER A 53 -7.37 -0.05 6.78
C SER A 53 -7.21 -0.02 8.31
N SER A 54 -6.01 0.21 8.81
CA SER A 54 -5.74 0.34 10.24
C SER A 54 -6.24 1.67 10.79
N VAL A 55 -6.07 2.75 10.01
CA VAL A 55 -6.54 4.10 10.37
C VAL A 55 -8.07 4.15 10.39
N GLN A 56 -8.72 3.61 9.36
CA GLN A 56 -10.19 3.58 9.27
C GLN A 56 -10.87 2.82 10.42
N LYS A 57 -10.29 1.70 10.86
CA LYS A 57 -10.85 0.81 11.89
C LYS A 57 -10.29 1.06 13.29
N GLY A 58 -9.16 1.73 13.40
CA GLY A 58 -8.39 1.79 14.63
C GLY A 58 -8.79 2.95 15.56
N MET A 59 -9.36 2.63 16.72
CA MET A 59 -9.64 3.63 17.76
C MET A 59 -8.37 4.38 18.22
N LEU A 60 -7.20 3.73 18.17
CA LEU A 60 -5.92 4.33 18.54
C LEU A 60 -5.67 5.63 17.77
N TYR A 61 -5.84 5.60 16.43
CA TYR A 61 -5.54 6.76 15.57
C TYR A 61 -6.57 7.89 15.75
N ARG A 62 -7.83 7.55 16.05
CA ARG A 62 -8.93 8.52 16.30
C ARG A 62 -8.79 9.24 17.64
N ALA A 63 -8.18 8.62 18.63
CA ALA A 63 -7.99 9.19 19.96
C ALA A 63 -6.83 10.21 20.03
N VAL A 64 -6.05 10.34 18.97
CA VAL A 64 -4.87 11.21 18.88
C VAL A 64 -5.21 12.49 18.10
N ARG A 65 -4.68 13.64 18.54
CA ARG A 65 -4.60 14.84 17.73
C ARG A 65 -3.27 14.80 16.98
N TRP A 66 -3.35 14.86 15.64
CA TRP A 66 -2.21 14.78 14.75
C TRP A 66 -1.82 16.17 14.27
N ASP A 67 -0.54 16.51 14.32
CA ASP A 67 -0.04 17.74 13.72
C ASP A 67 0.00 17.67 12.19
N PHE A 68 0.24 16.46 11.67
CA PHE A 68 0.31 16.20 10.25
C PHE A 68 -0.22 14.80 9.89
N VAL A 69 -1.02 14.71 8.84
CA VAL A 69 -1.44 13.43 8.26
C VAL A 69 -1.27 13.51 6.75
N ALA A 70 -0.66 12.48 6.15
CA ALA A 70 -0.50 12.41 4.71
C ALA A 70 -0.80 11.02 4.15
N ASP A 71 -1.37 10.98 2.94
CA ASP A 71 -1.59 9.77 2.14
C ASP A 71 -2.42 8.70 2.87
N LEU A 72 -3.40 9.14 3.65
CA LEU A 72 -4.23 8.27 4.49
C LEU A 72 -5.66 8.80 4.61
N PRO A 73 -6.66 7.91 4.82
CA PRO A 73 -7.97 8.33 5.27
C PRO A 73 -7.87 9.13 6.57
N CYS A 74 -8.74 10.12 6.70
CA CYS A 74 -8.76 10.97 7.88
C CYS A 74 -8.96 10.18 9.21
N PRO A 75 -8.04 10.30 10.19
CA PRO A 75 -8.22 9.68 11.49
C PRO A 75 -9.13 10.47 12.46
N GLY A 76 -9.48 11.72 12.15
CA GLY A 76 -10.36 12.57 12.93
C GLY A 76 -9.76 13.94 13.29
N ARG A 77 -8.93 14.05 14.32
CA ARG A 77 -8.38 15.34 14.75
C ARG A 77 -7.02 15.60 14.10
N VAL A 78 -6.98 16.42 13.06
CA VAL A 78 -5.78 16.69 12.25
C VAL A 78 -5.57 18.18 12.10
N ARG A 79 -4.36 18.69 12.30
CA ARG A 79 -4.01 20.08 12.05
C ARG A 79 -3.77 20.32 10.58
N VAL A 80 -2.85 19.57 9.96
CA VAL A 80 -2.54 19.68 8.53
C VAL A 80 -2.76 18.32 7.88
N TYR A 81 -3.56 18.30 6.82
CA TYR A 81 -3.90 17.11 6.06
C TYR A 81 -3.43 17.27 4.61
N ALA A 82 -2.68 16.30 4.09
CA ALA A 82 -2.16 16.27 2.73
C ALA A 82 -2.49 14.91 2.07
N ASP A 83 -3.37 14.88 1.07
CA ASP A 83 -3.82 13.63 0.45
C ASP A 83 -4.35 13.86 -0.96
N HIS A 84 -4.19 12.87 -1.84
CA HIS A 84 -4.64 12.92 -3.22
C HIS A 84 -5.72 11.86 -3.56
N HIS A 85 -6.13 11.06 -2.61
CA HIS A 85 -7.14 10.03 -2.85
C HIS A 85 -8.55 10.63 -2.96
N GLU A 86 -9.20 10.44 -4.11
CA GLU A 86 -10.58 10.89 -4.36
C GLU A 86 -11.59 10.34 -3.33
N THR A 87 -11.33 9.13 -2.82
CA THR A 87 -12.25 8.46 -1.88
C THR A 87 -12.10 8.93 -0.43
N ASN A 88 -11.08 9.73 -0.13
CA ASN A 88 -10.84 10.24 1.21
C ASN A 88 -11.52 11.60 1.42
N THR A 89 -12.09 11.79 2.61
CA THR A 89 -12.67 13.07 2.99
C THR A 89 -11.66 13.85 3.83
N PRO A 90 -11.28 15.07 3.41
CA PRO A 90 -10.37 15.92 4.17
C PRO A 90 -10.95 16.25 5.55
N CYS A 91 -10.09 16.33 6.58
CA CYS A 91 -10.54 16.60 7.96
C CYS A 91 -9.54 17.44 8.76
N GLY A 92 -8.55 18.02 8.11
CA GLY A 92 -7.58 18.89 8.75
C GLY A 92 -8.17 20.27 9.06
N GLU A 93 -7.58 20.96 10.03
CA GLU A 93 -7.79 22.40 10.21
C GLU A 93 -7.30 23.16 8.94
N VAL A 94 -6.23 22.65 8.32
CA VAL A 94 -5.74 23.09 7.00
C VAL A 94 -5.63 21.86 6.10
N ASN A 95 -6.21 21.93 4.89
CA ASN A 95 -6.26 20.81 3.97
C ASN A 95 -5.56 21.11 2.65
N PHE A 96 -4.63 20.26 2.29
CA PHE A 96 -4.01 20.15 0.97
C PHE A 96 -4.52 18.86 0.35
N HIS A 97 -5.69 18.91 -0.27
CA HIS A 97 -6.34 17.76 -0.87
C HIS A 97 -6.67 18.04 -2.33
N ASP A 98 -6.04 17.31 -3.22
CA ASP A 98 -6.25 17.42 -4.67
C ASP A 98 -6.19 16.03 -5.32
N PRO A 99 -7.33 15.46 -5.76
CA PRO A 99 -7.37 14.19 -6.48
C PRO A 99 -6.65 14.18 -7.83
N GLN A 100 -6.28 15.34 -8.36
CA GLN A 100 -5.50 15.45 -9.60
C GLN A 100 -4.00 15.46 -9.34
N ALA A 101 -3.58 15.64 -8.10
CA ALA A 101 -2.16 15.58 -7.76
C ALA A 101 -1.61 14.17 -7.99
N PRO A 102 -0.43 14.03 -8.61
CA PRO A 102 0.14 12.73 -8.93
C PRO A 102 0.69 11.97 -7.71
N ALA A 103 0.85 12.64 -6.55
CA ALA A 103 1.29 12.05 -5.29
C ALA A 103 0.95 12.97 -4.10
N ALA A 104 0.63 12.39 -2.95
CA ALA A 104 0.40 13.14 -1.71
C ALA A 104 1.68 13.86 -1.21
N ALA A 105 2.87 13.35 -1.55
CA ALA A 105 4.15 13.99 -1.21
C ALA A 105 4.32 15.39 -1.82
N LEU A 106 3.75 15.68 -2.99
CA LEU A 106 3.73 17.04 -3.54
C LEU A 106 2.87 17.98 -2.70
N LEU A 107 1.71 17.49 -2.26
CA LEU A 107 0.83 18.26 -1.38
C LEU A 107 1.46 18.44 0.00
N ALA A 108 2.16 17.44 0.50
CA ALA A 108 2.95 17.52 1.73
C ALA A 108 4.10 18.53 1.62
N LEU A 109 4.79 18.59 0.48
CA LEU A 109 5.84 19.56 0.19
C LEU A 109 5.32 21.00 0.32
N GLN A 110 4.17 21.27 -0.32
CA GLN A 110 3.48 22.58 -0.25
C GLN A 110 2.99 22.88 1.16
N ALA A 111 2.30 21.93 1.80
CA ALA A 111 1.75 22.07 3.14
C ALA A 111 2.81 22.43 4.20
N LEU A 112 4.03 21.96 3.99
CA LEU A 112 5.17 22.17 4.88
C LEU A 112 6.04 23.38 4.49
N GLY A 113 5.76 24.04 3.36
CA GLY A 113 6.55 25.15 2.84
C GLY A 113 8.00 24.75 2.56
N LEU A 114 8.19 23.61 1.93
CA LEU A 114 9.51 23.03 1.61
C LEU A 114 9.86 23.10 0.10
N GLU A 115 9.09 23.84 -0.70
CA GLU A 115 9.30 23.95 -2.15
C GLU A 115 10.66 24.56 -2.51
N GLY A 116 11.24 25.36 -1.61
CA GLY A 116 12.58 25.90 -1.75
C GLY A 116 13.72 24.95 -1.37
N ASP A 117 13.42 23.80 -0.74
CA ASP A 117 14.42 22.81 -0.32
C ASP A 117 14.68 21.80 -1.45
N PRO A 118 15.90 21.76 -2.04
CA PRO A 118 16.18 20.88 -3.16
C PRO A 118 16.11 19.41 -2.79
N VAL A 119 16.41 19.03 -1.54
CA VAL A 119 16.34 17.65 -1.07
C VAL A 119 14.87 17.23 -0.94
N ALA A 120 14.03 18.09 -0.36
CA ALA A 120 12.61 17.83 -0.21
C ALA A 120 11.91 17.70 -1.57
N ARG A 121 12.22 18.59 -2.52
CA ARG A 121 11.70 18.52 -3.90
C ARG A 121 12.09 17.22 -4.57
N ARG A 122 13.37 16.83 -4.49
CA ARG A 122 13.82 15.58 -5.12
C ARG A 122 13.10 14.37 -4.55
N LEU A 123 12.92 14.29 -3.24
CA LEU A 123 12.14 13.22 -2.62
C LEU A 123 10.69 13.18 -3.11
N ALA A 124 10.02 14.33 -3.22
CA ALA A 124 8.65 14.40 -3.72
C ALA A 124 8.54 14.00 -5.20
N GLU A 125 9.51 14.37 -6.05
CA GLU A 125 9.59 13.91 -7.45
C GLU A 125 9.70 12.39 -7.54
N LEU A 126 10.53 11.76 -6.69
CA LEU A 126 10.66 10.31 -6.65
C LEU A 126 9.38 9.62 -6.18
N ALA A 127 8.65 10.23 -5.25
CA ALA A 127 7.34 9.74 -4.84
C ALA A 127 6.34 9.76 -6.01
N VAL A 128 6.35 10.80 -6.84
CA VAL A 128 5.54 10.89 -8.07
C VAL A 128 5.88 9.76 -9.03
N GLU A 129 7.17 9.49 -9.30
CA GLU A 129 7.56 8.40 -10.19
C GLU A 129 7.02 7.05 -9.70
N THR A 130 7.08 6.81 -8.39
CA THR A 130 6.67 5.53 -7.80
C THR A 130 5.15 5.38 -7.73
N ASP A 131 4.42 6.44 -7.40
CA ASP A 131 2.97 6.40 -7.24
C ASP A 131 2.24 6.31 -8.58
N THR A 132 2.73 7.03 -9.59
CA THR A 132 2.20 6.93 -10.96
C THR A 132 2.63 5.65 -11.70
N ALA A 133 3.48 4.82 -11.07
CA ALA A 133 4.10 3.64 -11.68
C ALA A 133 4.89 3.95 -12.97
N ASN A 134 5.36 5.20 -13.12
CA ASN A 134 6.21 5.65 -14.21
C ASN A 134 7.64 5.87 -13.70
N ILE A 135 8.27 4.79 -13.25
CA ILE A 135 9.61 4.81 -12.68
C ILE A 135 10.63 4.92 -13.80
N VAL A 136 11.31 6.04 -13.89
CA VAL A 136 12.33 6.33 -14.92
C VAL A 136 13.72 6.54 -14.33
N SER A 137 13.83 6.85 -13.03
CA SER A 137 15.10 7.06 -12.34
C SER A 137 15.52 5.86 -11.51
N ALA A 138 16.84 5.59 -11.45
CA ALA A 138 17.38 4.55 -10.57
C ALA A 138 17.13 4.86 -9.07
N GLU A 139 17.03 6.13 -8.72
CA GLU A 139 16.71 6.57 -7.36
C GLU A 139 15.26 6.21 -6.97
N ALA A 140 14.29 6.39 -7.87
CA ALA A 140 12.89 5.99 -7.63
C ALA A 140 12.78 4.46 -7.54
N GLU A 141 13.48 3.70 -8.38
CA GLU A 141 13.54 2.24 -8.25
C GLU A 141 14.13 1.81 -6.90
N ALA A 142 15.22 2.45 -6.47
CA ALA A 142 15.84 2.18 -5.18
C ALA A 142 14.92 2.54 -4.00
N LEU A 143 14.19 3.66 -4.09
CA LEU A 143 13.21 4.10 -3.10
C LEU A 143 12.05 3.09 -3.00
N GLU A 144 11.44 2.71 -4.13
CA GLU A 144 10.39 1.70 -4.17
C GLU A 144 10.85 0.38 -3.54
N ALA A 145 12.00 -0.12 -3.97
CA ALA A 145 12.55 -1.37 -3.49
C ALA A 145 12.86 -1.34 -1.99
N SER A 146 13.41 -0.22 -1.51
CA SER A 146 13.73 -0.02 -0.09
C SER A 146 12.46 -0.01 0.76
N VAL A 147 11.44 0.76 0.38
CA VAL A 147 10.17 0.87 1.11
C VAL A 147 9.39 -0.45 1.09
N LYS A 148 9.22 -1.05 -0.10
CA LYS A 148 8.46 -2.30 -0.27
C LYS A 148 9.17 -3.53 0.34
N GLY A 149 10.48 -3.48 0.51
CA GLY A 149 11.26 -4.53 1.16
C GLY A 149 11.40 -4.37 2.67
N ALA A 150 11.16 -3.18 3.21
CA ALA A 150 11.37 -2.85 4.62
C ALA A 150 10.27 -3.39 5.53
N LYS A 151 10.68 -3.83 6.72
CA LYS A 151 9.77 -4.06 7.86
C LYS A 151 9.36 -2.71 8.47
N HIS A 152 8.33 -2.69 9.29
CA HIS A 152 7.80 -1.47 9.89
C HIS A 152 8.86 -0.59 10.58
N THR A 153 9.66 -1.16 11.46
CA THR A 153 10.74 -0.45 12.15
C THR A 153 11.86 0.02 11.22
N GLU A 154 12.12 -0.70 10.13
CA GLU A 154 13.09 -0.29 9.11
C GLU A 154 12.57 0.90 8.29
N LYS A 155 11.25 0.96 8.02
CA LYS A 155 10.62 2.12 7.38
C LYS A 155 10.71 3.37 8.24
N LEU A 156 10.50 3.25 9.55
CA LEU A 156 10.68 4.39 10.47
C LEU A 156 12.12 4.91 10.43
N ARG A 157 13.11 4.03 10.43
CA ARG A 157 14.53 4.43 10.27
C ARG A 157 14.81 5.03 8.89
N LEU A 158 14.16 4.50 7.84
CA LEU A 158 14.30 5.04 6.49
C LEU A 158 13.73 6.46 6.41
N VAL A 159 12.58 6.74 7.05
CA VAL A 159 12.02 8.09 7.17
C VAL A 159 13.02 9.05 7.79
N GLU A 160 13.66 8.67 8.91
CA GLU A 160 14.69 9.50 9.56
C GLU A 160 15.86 9.77 8.61
N LYS A 161 16.39 8.73 7.96
CA LYS A 161 17.51 8.85 7.03
C LYS A 161 17.18 9.70 5.81
N LEU A 162 15.99 9.50 5.21
CA LEU A 162 15.52 10.32 4.09
C LEU A 162 15.36 11.79 4.49
N SER A 163 14.84 12.06 5.68
CA SER A 163 14.68 13.43 6.18
C SER A 163 16.01 14.17 6.37
N GLU A 164 17.06 13.47 6.76
CA GLU A 164 18.40 14.01 6.99
C GLU A 164 19.21 14.12 5.68
N LYS A 165 19.29 13.03 4.92
CA LYS A 165 20.27 12.82 3.82
C LYS A 165 19.62 12.78 2.43
N GLY A 166 18.29 12.86 2.34
CA GLY A 166 17.60 12.71 1.06
C GLY A 166 17.88 11.37 0.40
N VAL A 167 18.13 11.40 -0.91
CA VAL A 167 18.38 10.19 -1.72
C VAL A 167 19.63 9.41 -1.33
N GLU A 168 20.61 10.03 -0.70
CA GLU A 168 21.82 9.34 -0.24
C GLU A 168 21.51 8.26 0.82
N ALA A 169 20.40 8.43 1.55
CA ALA A 169 19.90 7.42 2.49
C ALA A 169 19.62 6.06 1.84
N LEU A 170 19.33 6.03 0.55
CA LEU A 170 19.03 4.80 -0.21
C LEU A 170 20.29 3.93 -0.43
N LYS A 171 21.47 4.51 -0.27
CA LYS A 171 22.78 3.83 -0.38
C LYS A 171 23.26 3.24 0.95
N GLU A 172 22.50 3.44 2.03
CA GLU A 172 22.85 2.99 3.39
C GLU A 172 21.99 1.82 3.87
N ASP A 173 22.46 1.13 4.91
CA ASP A 173 21.59 0.25 5.72
C ASP A 173 20.58 1.09 6.52
N PRO A 174 19.32 0.68 6.65
CA PRO A 174 18.73 -0.62 6.23
C PRO A 174 18.16 -0.63 4.80
N ALA A 175 18.25 0.48 4.02
CA ALA A 175 17.66 0.59 2.70
C ALA A 175 18.17 -0.50 1.73
N LEU A 176 19.50 -0.69 1.66
CA LEU A 176 20.09 -1.71 0.79
C LEU A 176 19.61 -3.13 1.08
N ARG A 177 19.54 -3.52 2.36
CA ARG A 177 19.03 -4.86 2.73
C ARG A 177 17.55 -5.01 2.40
N SER A 178 16.78 -3.96 2.56
CA SER A 178 15.36 -3.96 2.21
C SER A 178 15.16 -4.09 0.71
N SER A 179 15.93 -3.35 -0.08
CA SER A 179 15.94 -3.43 -1.54
C SER A 179 16.29 -4.84 -2.03
N GLN A 180 17.31 -5.47 -1.46
CA GLN A 180 17.66 -6.87 -1.79
C GLN A 180 16.52 -7.84 -1.52
N ARG A 181 15.84 -7.73 -0.36
CA ARG A 181 14.67 -8.56 -0.04
C ARG A 181 13.53 -8.35 -1.03
N PHE A 182 13.30 -7.11 -1.45
CA PHE A 182 12.29 -6.80 -2.44
C PHE A 182 12.64 -7.39 -3.81
N SER A 183 13.88 -7.26 -4.27
CA SER A 183 14.34 -7.79 -5.54
C SER A 183 14.22 -9.32 -5.61
N VAL A 184 14.59 -10.01 -4.54
CA VAL A 184 14.39 -11.47 -4.44
C VAL A 184 12.91 -11.83 -4.52
N ARG A 185 12.05 -11.10 -3.77
CA ARG A 185 10.61 -11.33 -3.79
C ARG A 185 10.00 -11.03 -5.16
N LYS A 186 10.46 -9.95 -5.83
CA LYS A 186 10.00 -9.55 -7.16
C LYS A 186 10.32 -10.66 -8.18
N ARG A 187 11.57 -11.14 -8.22
CA ARG A 187 12.00 -12.24 -9.09
C ARG A 187 11.18 -13.52 -8.85
N ARG A 188 11.01 -13.94 -7.59
CA ARG A 188 10.15 -15.09 -7.26
C ARG A 188 8.72 -14.91 -7.75
N THR A 189 8.20 -13.69 -7.70
CA THR A 189 6.86 -13.38 -8.20
C THR A 189 6.78 -13.47 -9.72
N GLU A 190 7.81 -13.03 -10.43
CA GLU A 190 7.95 -13.16 -11.88
C GLU A 190 7.98 -14.62 -12.30
N GLU A 191 8.83 -15.42 -11.66
CA GLU A 191 8.91 -16.88 -11.90
C GLU A 191 7.56 -17.58 -11.61
N PHE A 192 6.88 -17.20 -10.54
CA PHE A 192 5.59 -17.77 -10.17
C PHE A 192 4.47 -17.39 -11.16
N ALA A 193 4.50 -16.18 -11.72
CA ALA A 193 3.47 -15.73 -12.67
C ALA A 193 3.32 -16.65 -13.88
N TYR A 194 4.40 -17.33 -14.30
CA TYR A 194 4.38 -18.31 -15.40
C TYR A 194 3.69 -19.64 -15.05
N ARG A 195 3.38 -19.88 -13.78
CA ARG A 195 2.66 -21.08 -13.33
C ARG A 195 1.15 -20.93 -13.36
N LEU A 196 0.68 -19.68 -13.50
CA LEU A 196 -0.72 -19.38 -13.69
C LEU A 196 -0.97 -19.16 -15.18
N ASP A 197 -1.82 -19.98 -15.77
CA ASP A 197 -2.18 -19.84 -17.18
C ASP A 197 -2.83 -18.48 -17.44
N SER A 198 -2.46 -17.89 -18.57
CA SER A 198 -2.98 -16.60 -18.99
C SER A 198 -4.38 -16.75 -19.58
N GLN A 199 -5.40 -16.54 -18.76
CA GLN A 199 -6.80 -16.51 -19.13
C GLN A 199 -7.32 -15.08 -19.05
N GLN A 200 -8.46 -14.80 -19.70
CA GLN A 200 -9.08 -13.46 -19.60
C GLN A 200 -9.47 -13.11 -18.16
N VAL A 201 -9.89 -14.10 -17.38
CA VAL A 201 -10.21 -13.97 -15.97
C VAL A 201 -9.35 -14.93 -15.18
N VAL A 202 -8.48 -14.43 -14.33
CA VAL A 202 -7.60 -15.22 -13.47
C VAL A 202 -8.03 -15.05 -12.02
N ILE A 203 -8.50 -16.13 -11.41
CA ILE A 203 -8.81 -16.18 -9.98
C ILE A 203 -7.88 -17.18 -9.32
N ALA A 204 -7.14 -16.77 -8.28
CA ALA A 204 -6.23 -17.67 -7.57
C ALA A 204 -6.45 -17.61 -6.07
N PHE A 205 -6.56 -18.80 -5.48
CA PHE A 205 -6.77 -19.05 -4.06
C PHE A 205 -5.51 -19.64 -3.44
N PHE A 206 -4.83 -18.87 -2.62
CA PHE A 206 -3.65 -19.32 -1.91
C PHE A 206 -4.06 -20.01 -0.59
N ARG A 207 -3.56 -21.23 -0.35
CA ARG A 207 -3.78 -21.93 0.92
C ARG A 207 -3.00 -21.33 2.07
N ARG A 208 -1.85 -20.74 1.75
CA ARG A 208 -0.97 -20.01 2.68
C ARG A 208 -0.33 -18.82 1.98
N ASP A 209 0.13 -17.86 2.74
CA ASP A 209 0.97 -16.77 2.21
C ASP A 209 2.35 -17.38 1.86
N ILE A 210 2.70 -17.38 0.58
CA ILE A 210 4.00 -17.86 0.08
C ILE A 210 5.00 -16.72 -0.11
N GLY A 211 4.67 -15.52 0.36
CA GLY A 211 5.60 -14.40 0.42
C GLY A 211 5.89 -13.72 -0.92
N LEU A 212 4.96 -13.77 -1.87
CA LEU A 212 5.08 -13.06 -3.15
C LEU A 212 4.67 -11.58 -3.03
N SER A 213 4.98 -10.82 -4.06
CA SER A 213 4.45 -9.47 -4.26
C SER A 213 3.10 -9.55 -5.00
N TYR A 214 2.01 -9.81 -4.27
CA TYR A 214 0.71 -10.14 -4.88
C TYR A 214 0.13 -9.03 -5.76
N ARG A 215 0.32 -7.75 -5.40
CA ARG A 215 -0.08 -6.65 -6.30
C ARG A 215 0.76 -6.67 -7.59
N TYR A 216 2.06 -6.95 -7.49
CA TYR A 216 2.90 -7.10 -8.67
C TYR A 216 2.49 -8.33 -9.50
N LEU A 217 2.08 -9.41 -8.86
CA LEU A 217 1.55 -10.60 -9.55
C LEU A 217 0.28 -10.25 -10.36
N THR A 218 -0.63 -9.41 -9.83
CA THR A 218 -1.80 -8.98 -10.65
C THR A 218 -1.34 -8.22 -11.89
N ILE A 219 -0.37 -7.31 -11.77
CA ILE A 219 0.17 -6.54 -12.91
C ILE A 219 0.83 -7.47 -13.95
N LEU A 220 1.59 -8.45 -13.51
CA LEU A 220 2.22 -9.41 -14.43
C LEU A 220 1.19 -10.23 -15.21
N LEU A 221 0.14 -10.68 -14.56
CA LEU A 221 -0.94 -11.43 -15.20
C LEU A 221 -1.73 -10.53 -16.17
N GLU A 222 -2.01 -9.28 -15.80
CA GLU A 222 -2.63 -8.27 -16.69
C GLU A 222 -1.77 -8.02 -17.95
N ARG A 223 -0.44 -7.88 -17.80
CA ARG A 223 0.50 -7.75 -18.92
C ARG A 223 0.55 -8.98 -19.83
N ARG A 224 0.20 -10.15 -19.31
CA ARG A 224 0.12 -11.41 -20.05
C ARG A 224 -1.28 -11.64 -20.66
N GLY A 225 -2.19 -10.66 -20.59
CA GLY A 225 -3.48 -10.69 -21.24
C GLY A 225 -4.68 -10.91 -20.32
N ALA A 226 -4.49 -11.06 -19.02
CA ALA A 226 -5.63 -11.16 -18.10
C ALA A 226 -6.36 -9.81 -18.02
N ARG A 227 -7.66 -9.83 -18.27
CA ARG A 227 -8.53 -8.65 -18.20
C ARG A 227 -9.03 -8.39 -16.77
N LEU A 228 -9.16 -9.46 -15.98
CA LEU A 228 -9.54 -9.43 -14.56
C LEU A 228 -8.65 -10.40 -13.79
N VAL A 229 -8.08 -9.95 -12.68
CA VAL A 229 -7.29 -10.77 -11.76
C VAL A 229 -7.83 -10.62 -10.35
N ALA A 230 -8.05 -11.74 -9.65
CA ALA A 230 -8.45 -11.76 -8.25
C ALA A 230 -7.63 -12.81 -7.49
N LEU A 231 -6.84 -12.37 -6.50
CA LEU A 231 -6.00 -13.24 -5.68
C LEU A 231 -6.49 -13.20 -4.24
N VAL A 232 -6.72 -14.34 -3.61
CA VAL A 232 -7.10 -14.46 -2.19
C VAL A 232 -5.98 -15.10 -1.41
N VAL A 233 -5.42 -14.37 -0.45
CA VAL A 233 -4.23 -14.76 0.31
C VAL A 233 -4.52 -14.72 1.81
N PRO A 234 -4.28 -15.79 2.57
CA PRO A 234 -4.39 -15.77 4.02
C PRO A 234 -3.43 -14.76 4.65
N ARG A 235 -3.91 -13.99 5.65
CA ARG A 235 -3.10 -13.02 6.39
C ARG A 235 -3.14 -13.22 7.90
N GLY A 236 -3.92 -14.18 8.34
CA GLY A 236 -4.10 -14.53 9.76
C GLY A 236 -5.12 -15.64 9.91
N LEU A 237 -5.48 -15.96 11.13
CA LEU A 237 -6.28 -17.14 11.46
C LEU A 237 -7.65 -17.15 10.75
N PHE A 238 -8.29 -15.98 10.62
CA PHE A 238 -9.62 -15.83 10.00
C PHE A 238 -9.67 -14.63 9.05
N THR A 239 -8.50 -14.22 8.52
CA THR A 239 -8.37 -13.00 7.73
C THR A 239 -7.69 -13.29 6.41
N TYR A 240 -8.31 -12.85 5.33
CA TYR A 240 -7.87 -13.06 3.95
C TYR A 240 -7.76 -11.72 3.24
N ARG A 241 -6.60 -11.46 2.67
CA ARG A 241 -6.38 -10.31 1.79
C ARG A 241 -6.79 -10.66 0.38
N VAL A 242 -7.64 -9.84 -0.21
CA VAL A 242 -8.01 -9.92 -1.63
C VAL A 242 -7.24 -8.84 -2.38
N TYR A 243 -6.52 -9.23 -3.43
CA TYR A 243 -5.85 -8.35 -4.37
C TYR A 243 -6.60 -8.42 -5.68
N LEU A 244 -7.02 -7.27 -6.19
CA LEU A 244 -7.80 -7.17 -7.41
C LEU A 244 -7.05 -6.31 -8.43
N GLY A 245 -7.03 -6.75 -9.66
CA GLY A 245 -6.47 -6.03 -10.80
C GLY A 245 -7.36 -6.15 -12.01
N ALA A 246 -7.47 -5.08 -12.79
CA ALA A 246 -8.16 -5.11 -14.08
C ALA A 246 -7.38 -4.29 -15.10
N GLN A 247 -7.24 -4.84 -16.29
CA GLN A 247 -6.64 -4.12 -17.41
C GLN A 247 -7.49 -2.88 -17.75
N ARG A 248 -6.86 -1.72 -17.92
CA ARG A 248 -7.58 -0.49 -18.29
C ARG A 248 -8.33 -0.69 -19.59
N GLY A 249 -9.59 -0.27 -19.64
CA GLY A 249 -10.46 -0.46 -20.82
C GLY A 249 -11.03 -1.88 -20.97
N SER A 250 -10.80 -2.79 -20.02
CA SER A 250 -11.33 -4.16 -20.08
C SER A 250 -12.83 -4.28 -19.83
N GLY A 251 -13.48 -3.22 -19.32
CA GLY A 251 -14.87 -3.26 -18.88
C GLY A 251 -15.08 -3.76 -17.46
N TYR A 252 -14.01 -4.18 -16.75
CA TYR A 252 -14.07 -4.57 -15.34
C TYR A 252 -13.69 -3.40 -14.45
N ASP A 253 -14.54 -3.06 -13.47
CA ASP A 253 -14.24 -2.11 -12.41
C ASP A 253 -14.05 -2.85 -11.09
N VAL A 254 -12.79 -3.08 -10.71
CA VAL A 254 -12.48 -3.84 -9.48
C VAL A 254 -12.71 -3.05 -8.20
N SER A 255 -12.91 -1.74 -8.27
CA SER A 255 -13.25 -0.93 -7.09
C SER A 255 -14.64 -1.29 -6.56
N ILE A 256 -15.58 -1.60 -7.46
CA ILE A 256 -16.94 -2.02 -7.10
C ILE A 256 -16.88 -3.37 -6.37
N LEU A 257 -16.17 -4.35 -6.94
CA LEU A 257 -15.98 -5.66 -6.30
C LEU A 257 -15.32 -5.51 -4.92
N ALA A 258 -14.29 -4.67 -4.82
CA ALA A 258 -13.63 -4.41 -3.55
C ALA A 258 -14.58 -3.80 -2.50
N LYS A 259 -15.40 -2.81 -2.89
CA LYS A 259 -16.41 -2.18 -2.01
C LYS A 259 -17.43 -3.20 -1.50
N MET A 260 -17.94 -4.09 -2.37
CA MET A 260 -18.87 -5.17 -1.98
C MET A 260 -18.24 -6.17 -0.98
N LEU A 261 -16.91 -6.31 -1.03
CA LEU A 261 -16.13 -7.12 -0.09
C LEU A 261 -15.69 -6.36 1.18
N GLY A 262 -16.05 -5.08 1.30
CA GLY A 262 -15.67 -4.22 2.43
C GLY A 262 -14.27 -3.62 2.31
N GLY A 263 -13.80 -3.41 1.10
CA GLY A 263 -12.52 -2.78 0.76
C GLY A 263 -12.69 -1.55 -0.11
N GLY A 264 -11.69 -1.24 -0.95
CA GLY A 264 -11.68 -0.10 -1.86
C GLY A 264 -10.46 -0.08 -2.77
N GLY A 265 -10.30 1.01 -3.51
CA GLY A 265 -9.22 1.24 -4.45
C GLY A 265 -9.73 1.89 -5.74
N HIS A 266 -8.93 1.82 -6.77
CA HIS A 266 -9.23 2.34 -8.10
C HIS A 266 -9.91 1.28 -8.99
N SER A 267 -10.52 1.72 -10.08
CA SER A 267 -11.20 0.82 -11.04
C SER A 267 -10.29 -0.28 -11.63
N TYR A 268 -8.99 0.00 -11.73
CA TYR A 268 -7.98 -0.93 -12.26
C TYR A 268 -7.14 -1.63 -11.18
N ALA A 269 -7.22 -1.20 -9.92
CA ALA A 269 -6.42 -1.73 -8.81
C ALA A 269 -7.12 -1.52 -7.47
N ALA A 270 -7.57 -2.60 -6.85
CA ALA A 270 -8.32 -2.53 -5.60
C ALA A 270 -7.98 -3.70 -4.68
N GLY A 271 -8.48 -3.65 -3.46
CA GLY A 271 -8.30 -4.75 -2.52
C GLY A 271 -9.28 -4.70 -1.36
N ALA A 272 -9.43 -5.84 -0.70
CA ALA A 272 -10.29 -5.98 0.46
C ALA A 272 -9.64 -6.86 1.53
N LEU A 273 -10.11 -6.72 2.76
CA LEU A 273 -9.78 -7.61 3.86
C LEU A 273 -11.05 -8.38 4.25
N VAL A 274 -11.11 -9.64 3.88
CA VAL A 274 -12.28 -10.50 4.12
C VAL A 274 -12.05 -11.32 5.39
N HIS A 275 -13.01 -11.30 6.30
CA HIS A 275 -13.03 -12.15 7.48
C HIS A 275 -13.90 -13.39 7.21
N ALA A 276 -13.35 -14.59 7.40
CA ALA A 276 -14.07 -15.84 7.21
C ALA A 276 -13.47 -16.93 8.11
N LEU A 277 -14.33 -17.80 8.63
CA LEU A 277 -13.91 -18.90 9.52
C LEU A 277 -13.08 -19.97 8.80
N THR A 278 -13.23 -20.07 7.49
CA THR A 278 -12.48 -21.04 6.68
C THR A 278 -12.03 -20.43 5.33
N PRO A 279 -10.94 -20.91 4.72
CA PRO A 279 -10.53 -20.49 3.38
C PRO A 279 -11.67 -20.65 2.35
N LYS A 280 -12.38 -21.77 2.39
CA LYS A 280 -13.48 -22.04 1.46
C LYS A 280 -14.57 -20.96 1.51
N ARG A 281 -14.91 -20.45 2.71
CA ARG A 281 -15.90 -19.36 2.84
C ARG A 281 -15.38 -18.03 2.25
N ALA A 282 -14.11 -17.71 2.44
CA ALA A 282 -13.51 -16.53 1.83
C ALA A 282 -13.52 -16.63 0.30
N TRP A 283 -13.18 -17.79 -0.24
CA TRP A 283 -13.17 -18.04 -1.68
C TRP A 283 -14.58 -17.99 -2.29
N SER A 284 -15.54 -18.69 -1.67
CA SER A 284 -16.96 -18.67 -2.11
C SER A 284 -17.53 -17.25 -2.11
N ARG A 285 -17.21 -16.44 -1.09
CA ARG A 285 -17.66 -15.05 -1.04
C ARG A 285 -17.11 -14.21 -2.19
N LEU A 286 -15.80 -14.32 -2.49
CA LEU A 286 -15.24 -13.64 -3.66
C LEU A 286 -15.89 -14.11 -4.96
N LEU A 287 -15.97 -15.44 -5.15
CA LEU A 287 -16.51 -16.03 -6.38
C LEU A 287 -17.96 -15.65 -6.62
N SER A 288 -18.83 -15.79 -5.62
CA SER A 288 -20.25 -15.44 -5.77
C SER A 288 -20.42 -13.96 -6.11
N THR A 289 -19.69 -13.08 -5.41
CA THR A 289 -19.76 -11.63 -5.68
C THR A 289 -19.23 -11.28 -7.07
N ALA A 290 -18.13 -11.89 -7.50
CA ALA A 290 -17.55 -11.63 -8.83
C ALA A 290 -18.44 -12.17 -9.96
N LYS A 291 -19.02 -13.37 -9.80
CA LYS A 291 -19.95 -13.96 -10.77
C LYS A 291 -21.19 -13.12 -10.93
N GLU A 292 -21.80 -12.69 -9.84
CA GLU A 292 -22.99 -11.82 -9.83
C GLU A 292 -22.70 -10.48 -10.51
N LEU A 293 -21.60 -9.80 -10.11
CA LEU A 293 -21.24 -8.47 -10.59
C LEU A 293 -20.86 -8.45 -12.06
N TYR A 294 -20.09 -9.45 -12.50
CA TYR A 294 -19.52 -9.47 -13.87
C TYR A 294 -20.21 -10.47 -14.79
N LYS A 295 -21.27 -11.13 -14.34
CA LYS A 295 -22.04 -12.13 -15.11
C LYS A 295 -21.14 -13.24 -15.68
N LEU A 296 -20.31 -13.82 -14.82
CA LEU A 296 -19.38 -14.88 -15.20
C LEU A 296 -20.08 -16.25 -15.08
N ASP A 297 -20.34 -16.91 -16.19
CA ASP A 297 -21.07 -18.21 -16.21
C ASP A 297 -20.18 -19.35 -15.67
N SER A 298 -18.95 -19.46 -16.18
CA SER A 298 -17.96 -20.42 -15.72
C SER A 298 -16.59 -19.74 -15.61
N VAL A 299 -15.85 -20.05 -14.57
CA VAL A 299 -14.51 -19.49 -14.36
C VAL A 299 -13.58 -20.62 -13.93
N LYS A 300 -12.47 -20.74 -14.63
CA LYS A 300 -11.35 -21.54 -14.15
C LYS A 300 -10.60 -20.78 -13.09
N ALA A 301 -10.36 -21.42 -11.96
CA ALA A 301 -9.61 -20.83 -10.85
C ALA A 301 -8.40 -21.70 -10.51
N PHE A 302 -7.41 -21.08 -9.89
CA PHE A 302 -6.20 -21.75 -9.45
C PHE A 302 -6.22 -21.92 -7.92
N VAL A 303 -5.93 -23.12 -7.45
CA VAL A 303 -5.65 -23.38 -6.03
C VAL A 303 -4.14 -23.54 -5.88
N VAL A 304 -3.53 -22.64 -5.12
CA VAL A 304 -2.08 -22.58 -4.89
C VAL A 304 -1.78 -23.16 -3.51
N GLU A 305 -1.22 -24.34 -3.48
CA GLU A 305 -0.77 -25.01 -2.25
C GLU A 305 0.65 -24.55 -1.86
N SER A 306 1.52 -24.35 -2.86
CA SER A 306 2.89 -23.86 -2.73
C SER A 306 3.36 -23.22 -4.03
N GLU A 307 4.60 -22.69 -4.07
CA GLU A 307 5.18 -22.19 -5.32
C GLU A 307 5.29 -23.24 -6.42
N LEU A 308 5.42 -24.51 -6.04
CA LEU A 308 5.61 -25.62 -6.97
C LEU A 308 4.31 -26.37 -7.28
N GLU A 309 3.28 -26.17 -6.47
CA GLU A 309 2.03 -26.92 -6.57
C GLU A 309 0.85 -25.97 -6.80
N VAL A 310 0.41 -25.91 -8.04
CA VAL A 310 -0.75 -25.12 -8.50
C VAL A 310 -1.70 -26.08 -9.21
N ARG A 311 -2.98 -26.03 -8.84
CA ARG A 311 -4.03 -26.84 -9.47
C ARG A 311 -5.09 -25.94 -10.06
N GLU A 312 -5.50 -26.21 -11.29
CA GLU A 312 -6.65 -25.58 -11.93
C GLU A 312 -7.93 -26.32 -11.49
N VAL A 313 -8.98 -25.56 -11.23
CA VAL A 313 -10.29 -26.05 -10.82
C VAL A 313 -11.38 -25.26 -11.53
N ASP A 314 -12.41 -25.94 -11.99
CA ASP A 314 -13.62 -25.29 -12.48
C ASP A 314 -14.48 -24.81 -11.28
N VAL A 315 -14.95 -23.56 -11.33
CA VAL A 315 -15.71 -22.92 -10.24
C VAL A 315 -16.92 -22.15 -10.77
#